data_8519973d2dc6f208dc068edce070adfa
#
_entry.id   8519973d2dc6f208dc068edce070adfa
#
_cell.length_a   1.000
_cell.length_b   1.000
_cell.length_c   1.000
_cell.angle_alpha   90.00
_cell.angle_beta   90.00
_cell.angle_gamma   90.00
#
_symmetry.space_group_name_H-M   'P 1'
#
loop_
_entity.id
_entity.type
_entity.pdbx_description
1 polymer ?
#
loop_
_entity_poly.entity_id
_entity_poly.type
_entity_poly.pdbx_seq_one_letter_code
_entity_poly.pdbx_strand_id
1 'polypeptide(L)'
;MSEADRWKRTTSTPTASDPTPRNVSKSNQRLEYGRLSEVLAERGIVEPQALREALQFSTQGNLPFPEALVTANLVSDWELSRIVCEIYNLPFLTVDSVDVDAKARKGVSDAFMIENALVPIGRFGQVLTVCMPALVPAEVLGLLAAETDLFIIPVVGTVRTNRKWLELNLQMSAPASVLPSAGKPEELNTGEWSSIFDQGDAAVQSGFQLPPLPGPPSGR
;
A
#
# COMPACT_ATOMS: atom_id res chain seq x y z
N MET A 1 -26.21 63.34 46.18
CA MET A 1 -25.09 62.92 45.24
C MET A 1 -24.96 61.42 45.38
N SER A 2 -25.43 60.73 44.36
CA SER A 2 -25.71 59.29 44.40
C SER A 2 -24.46 58.51 43.99
N GLU A 3 -24.23 57.43 44.70
CA GLU A 3 -23.09 56.49 44.58
C GLU A 3 -23.02 55.72 43.24
N ALA A 4 -23.88 56.07 42.29
CA ALA A 4 -24.00 55.36 41.00
C ALA A 4 -22.99 55.75 39.90
N ASP A 5 -22.16 56.78 40.10
CA ASP A 5 -21.26 57.30 39.05
C ASP A 5 -19.79 56.83 39.14
N ARG A 6 -19.48 55.89 40.02
CA ARG A 6 -18.09 55.45 40.27
C ARG A 6 -17.62 54.26 39.44
N TRP A 7 -18.47 53.68 38.62
CA TRP A 7 -18.14 52.42 37.90
C TRP A 7 -17.90 52.61 36.39
N LYS A 8 -17.75 53.83 35.91
CA LYS A 8 -17.43 54.09 34.51
C LYS A 8 -15.95 54.49 34.32
N ARG A 9 -15.02 53.65 34.76
CA ARG A 9 -13.63 53.84 34.35
C ARG A 9 -12.98 52.49 33.98
N THR A 10 -12.70 52.40 32.68
CA THR A 10 -11.59 51.68 32.05
C THR A 10 -11.59 50.18 32.21
N THR A 11 -12.36 49.50 31.36
CA THR A 11 -11.94 48.25 30.82
C THR A 11 -11.40 48.51 29.41
N SER A 12 -10.10 48.88 29.31
CA SER A 12 -9.33 48.73 28.10
C SER A 12 -9.12 47.23 27.90
N THR A 13 -9.98 46.66 27.07
CA THR A 13 -9.83 45.32 26.55
C THR A 13 -8.52 45.24 25.76
N PRO A 14 -7.58 44.34 26.12
CA PRO A 14 -6.46 44.07 25.25
C PRO A 14 -7.03 43.47 23.98
N THR A 15 -6.76 44.10 22.85
CA THR A 15 -7.02 43.60 21.52
C THR A 15 -6.20 42.30 21.38
N ALA A 16 -6.85 41.19 21.65
CA ALA A 16 -6.35 39.89 21.25
C ALA A 16 -6.29 39.93 19.73
N SER A 17 -5.09 39.93 19.20
CA SER A 17 -4.82 39.68 17.80
C SER A 17 -5.43 38.33 17.47
N ASP A 18 -6.62 38.35 16.86
CA ASP A 18 -7.21 37.17 16.27
C ASP A 18 -6.14 36.47 15.41
N PRO A 19 -5.81 35.20 15.67
CA PRO A 19 -5.03 34.46 14.73
C PRO A 19 -5.87 34.36 13.46
N THR A 20 -5.52 35.16 12.46
CA THR A 20 -6.05 35.04 11.10
C THR A 20 -6.14 33.56 10.79
N PRO A 21 -7.35 33.01 10.53
CA PRO A 21 -7.45 31.62 10.13
C PRO A 21 -6.57 31.49 8.90
N ARG A 22 -5.48 30.72 9.03
CA ARG A 22 -4.69 30.34 7.86
C ARG A 22 -5.68 29.69 6.93
N ASN A 23 -5.98 30.38 5.85
CA ASN A 23 -6.78 29.89 4.77
C ASN A 23 -5.98 28.72 4.18
N VAL A 24 -6.14 27.53 4.80
CA VAL A 24 -5.69 26.28 4.22
C VAL A 24 -6.58 26.14 3.01
N SER A 25 -6.10 26.67 1.92
CA SER A 25 -6.61 26.39 0.59
C SER A 25 -6.66 24.86 0.55
N LYS A 26 -7.86 24.30 0.72
CA LYS A 26 -8.14 22.89 0.42
C LYS A 26 -7.94 22.82 -1.10
N SER A 27 -6.68 22.66 -1.51
CA SER A 27 -6.41 22.27 -2.87
C SER A 27 -7.11 20.93 -3.01
N ASN A 28 -8.19 20.92 -3.76
CA ASN A 28 -8.94 19.73 -4.14
C ASN A 28 -8.03 18.97 -5.13
N GLN A 29 -6.92 18.45 -4.61
CA GLN A 29 -5.94 17.74 -5.42
C GLN A 29 -6.59 16.42 -5.80
N ARG A 30 -6.89 16.29 -7.09
CA ARG A 30 -7.39 15.06 -7.65
C ARG A 30 -6.36 13.96 -7.47
N LEU A 31 -6.79 12.78 -7.08
CA LEU A 31 -5.94 11.60 -6.96
C LEU A 31 -5.47 11.18 -8.36
N GLU A 32 -4.18 11.39 -8.65
CA GLU A 32 -3.62 11.13 -9.97
C GLU A 32 -2.18 10.60 -9.86
N TYR A 33 -1.84 9.64 -10.70
CA TYR A 33 -0.48 9.10 -10.77
C TYR A 33 0.56 10.14 -11.21
N GLY A 34 0.16 11.07 -12.11
CA GLY A 34 1.02 12.15 -12.58
C GLY A 34 1.55 12.99 -11.42
N ARG A 35 0.66 13.43 -10.52
CA ARG A 35 1.06 14.24 -9.35
C ARG A 35 1.98 13.50 -8.40
N LEU A 36 1.70 12.20 -8.16
CA LEU A 36 2.60 11.37 -7.35
C LEU A 36 3.98 11.25 -7.99
N SER A 37 4.03 11.00 -9.29
CA SER A 37 5.29 10.92 -10.06
C SER A 37 6.11 12.21 -9.97
N GLU A 38 5.47 13.38 -10.12
CA GLU A 38 6.12 14.69 -9.97
C GLU A 38 6.76 14.84 -8.59
N VAL A 39 6.01 14.56 -7.51
CA VAL A 39 6.51 14.70 -6.14
C VAL A 39 7.67 13.74 -5.85
N LEU A 40 7.61 12.51 -6.35
CA LEU A 40 8.71 11.55 -6.20
C LEU A 40 9.99 12.03 -6.89
N ALA A 41 9.85 12.66 -8.08
CA ALA A 41 10.98 13.25 -8.80
C ALA A 41 11.50 14.53 -8.10
N GLU A 42 10.60 15.44 -7.70
CA GLU A 42 10.95 16.69 -7.01
C GLU A 42 11.72 16.43 -5.70
N ARG A 43 11.35 15.37 -4.98
CA ARG A 43 12.04 14.95 -3.73
C ARG A 43 13.30 14.14 -3.98
N GLY A 44 13.62 13.79 -5.22
CA GLY A 44 14.78 12.97 -5.57
C GLY A 44 14.72 11.55 -5.02
N ILE A 45 13.51 11.03 -4.74
CA ILE A 45 13.30 9.67 -4.20
C ILE A 45 13.48 8.63 -5.28
N VAL A 46 12.98 8.93 -6.50
CA VAL A 46 13.07 8.05 -7.66
C VAL A 46 13.56 8.87 -8.85
N GLU A 47 14.43 8.28 -9.65
CA GLU A 47 14.95 8.93 -10.84
C GLU A 47 13.83 9.20 -11.87
N PRO A 48 13.77 10.39 -12.51
CA PRO A 48 12.71 10.75 -13.45
C PRO A 48 12.55 9.79 -14.63
N GLN A 49 13.63 9.15 -15.06
CA GLN A 49 13.55 8.15 -16.13
C GLN A 49 12.81 6.89 -15.67
N ALA A 50 13.15 6.35 -14.49
CA ALA A 50 12.49 5.19 -13.92
C ALA A 50 11.00 5.45 -13.64
N LEU A 51 10.63 6.66 -13.23
CA LEU A 51 9.23 7.06 -13.06
C LEU A 51 8.45 7.05 -14.37
N ARG A 52 9.05 7.55 -15.46
CA ARG A 52 8.40 7.52 -16.80
C ARG A 52 8.18 6.09 -17.27
N GLU A 53 9.17 5.21 -17.08
CA GLU A 53 9.07 3.79 -17.45
C GLU A 53 7.98 3.08 -16.63
N ALA A 54 7.94 3.30 -15.32
CA ALA A 54 6.91 2.73 -14.45
C ALA A 54 5.50 3.24 -14.81
N LEU A 55 5.38 4.53 -15.13
CA LEU A 55 4.11 5.12 -15.53
C LEU A 55 3.64 4.59 -16.89
N GLN A 56 4.56 4.46 -17.85
CA GLN A 56 4.25 3.86 -19.16
C GLN A 56 3.83 2.40 -19.03
N PHE A 57 4.53 1.63 -18.19
CA PHE A 57 4.18 0.24 -17.90
C PHE A 57 2.77 0.12 -17.30
N SER A 58 2.43 1.00 -16.36
CA SER A 58 1.09 1.07 -15.77
C SER A 58 0.02 1.40 -16.81
N THR A 59 0.26 2.39 -17.70
CA THR A 59 -0.72 2.77 -18.73
C THR A 59 -0.96 1.68 -19.78
N GLN A 60 -0.02 0.77 -19.97
CA GLN A 60 -0.19 -0.42 -20.81
C GLN A 60 -1.08 -1.51 -20.18
N GLY A 61 -1.60 -1.27 -18.97
CA GLY A 61 -2.50 -2.19 -18.26
C GLY A 61 -1.82 -3.40 -17.64
N ASN A 62 -0.49 -3.36 -17.51
CA ASN A 62 0.24 -4.50 -16.96
C ASN A 62 0.19 -4.54 -15.42
N LEU A 63 0.27 -3.37 -14.76
CA LEU A 63 0.32 -3.27 -13.31
C LEU A 63 -0.03 -1.84 -12.84
N PRO A 64 -0.80 -1.62 -11.76
CA PRO A 64 -1.01 -0.29 -11.21
C PRO A 64 0.31 0.42 -10.88
N PHE A 65 0.38 1.74 -11.13
CA PHE A 65 1.62 2.51 -10.97
C PHE A 65 2.29 2.37 -9.58
N PRO A 66 1.58 2.45 -8.45
CA PRO A 66 2.17 2.21 -7.13
C PRO A 66 2.79 0.81 -7.00
N GLU A 67 2.12 -0.18 -7.56
CA GLU A 67 2.59 -1.56 -7.54
C GLU A 67 3.84 -1.75 -8.41
N ALA A 68 3.90 -1.10 -9.56
CA ALA A 68 5.09 -1.09 -10.40
C ALA A 68 6.31 -0.50 -9.68
N LEU A 69 6.13 0.61 -8.95
CA LEU A 69 7.18 1.25 -8.16
C LEU A 69 7.73 0.35 -7.05
N VAL A 70 6.82 -0.31 -6.31
CA VAL A 70 7.19 -1.20 -5.20
C VAL A 70 7.83 -2.49 -5.70
N THR A 71 7.30 -3.07 -6.78
CA THR A 71 7.83 -4.32 -7.38
C THR A 71 9.21 -4.12 -7.99
N ALA A 72 9.44 -2.97 -8.63
CA ALA A 72 10.75 -2.59 -9.14
C ALA A 72 11.75 -2.13 -8.05
N ASN A 73 11.35 -2.14 -6.78
CA ASN A 73 12.13 -1.64 -5.63
C ASN A 73 12.62 -0.19 -5.80
N LEU A 74 11.89 0.63 -6.54
CA LEU A 74 12.18 2.05 -6.72
C LEU A 74 11.86 2.87 -5.47
N VAL A 75 10.85 2.44 -4.72
CA VAL A 75 10.45 3.04 -3.44
C VAL A 75 9.90 1.94 -2.53
N SER A 76 10.12 2.09 -1.22
CA SER A 76 9.52 1.16 -0.27
C SER A 76 8.01 1.39 -0.15
N ASP A 77 7.25 0.33 0.11
CA ASP A 77 5.78 0.36 0.22
C ASP A 77 5.31 1.38 1.29
N TRP A 78 5.98 1.41 2.44
CA TRP A 78 5.71 2.36 3.52
C TRP A 78 6.00 3.81 3.15
N GLU A 79 7.14 4.04 2.51
CA GLU A 79 7.55 5.38 2.09
C GLU A 79 6.59 5.94 1.06
N LEU A 80 6.17 5.11 0.10
CA LEU A 80 5.19 5.47 -0.91
C LEU A 80 3.86 5.87 -0.27
N SER A 81 3.35 5.05 0.64
CA SER A 81 2.08 5.32 1.36
C SER A 81 2.17 6.59 2.19
N ARG A 82 3.30 6.82 2.89
CA ARG A 82 3.54 8.03 3.67
C ARG A 82 3.49 9.29 2.79
N ILE A 83 4.13 9.24 1.62
CA ILE A 83 4.16 10.35 0.68
C ILE A 83 2.74 10.65 0.16
N VAL A 84 1.97 9.62 -0.18
CA VAL A 84 0.57 9.79 -0.63
C VAL A 84 -0.28 10.42 0.47
N CYS A 85 -0.14 9.99 1.73
CA CYS A 85 -0.84 10.61 2.86
C CYS A 85 -0.51 12.11 2.98
N GLU A 86 0.76 12.49 2.80
CA GLU A 86 1.20 13.89 2.86
C GLU A 86 0.61 14.72 1.70
N ILE A 87 0.69 14.21 0.46
CA ILE A 87 0.23 14.93 -0.74
C ILE A 87 -1.27 15.21 -0.67
N TYR A 88 -2.05 14.17 -0.33
CA TYR A 88 -3.50 14.21 -0.45
C TYR A 88 -4.23 14.40 0.89
N ASN A 89 -3.48 14.50 1.99
CA ASN A 89 -4.03 14.62 3.35
C ASN A 89 -5.04 13.50 3.66
N LEU A 90 -4.71 12.27 3.29
CA LEU A 90 -5.53 11.08 3.52
C LEU A 90 -5.06 10.32 4.76
N PRO A 91 -5.99 9.65 5.47
CA PRO A 91 -5.62 8.78 6.58
C PRO A 91 -4.91 7.52 6.08
N PHE A 92 -4.01 7.01 6.91
CA PHE A 92 -3.32 5.74 6.68
C PHE A 92 -3.94 4.62 7.51
N LEU A 93 -4.16 3.46 6.88
CA LEU A 93 -4.69 2.27 7.53
C LEU A 93 -4.32 1.02 6.74
N THR A 94 -3.63 0.07 7.34
CA THR A 94 -3.33 -1.22 6.69
C THR A 94 -4.46 -2.22 6.90
N VAL A 95 -4.75 -3.01 5.88
CA VAL A 95 -5.86 -3.98 5.90
C VAL A 95 -5.70 -5.05 6.97
N ASP A 96 -4.46 -5.42 7.30
CA ASP A 96 -4.12 -6.39 8.33
C ASP A 96 -4.33 -5.87 9.77
N SER A 97 -4.52 -4.57 9.94
CA SER A 97 -4.80 -3.95 11.25
C SER A 97 -6.28 -3.82 11.58
N VAL A 98 -7.18 -4.23 10.69
CA VAL A 98 -8.64 -4.10 10.85
C VAL A 98 -9.37 -5.39 10.51
N ASP A 99 -10.50 -5.60 11.18
CA ASP A 99 -11.46 -6.61 10.76
C ASP A 99 -12.27 -6.08 9.57
N VAL A 100 -12.06 -6.70 8.41
CA VAL A 100 -12.79 -6.31 7.19
C VAL A 100 -14.22 -6.78 7.26
N ASP A 101 -15.18 -5.85 7.27
CA ASP A 101 -16.59 -6.19 7.30
C ASP A 101 -17.01 -6.89 5.98
N ALA A 102 -17.49 -8.12 6.10
CA ALA A 102 -18.00 -8.87 4.95
C ALA A 102 -19.13 -8.13 4.19
N LYS A 103 -19.88 -7.25 4.87
CA LYS A 103 -20.90 -6.41 4.24
C LYS A 103 -20.31 -5.32 3.36
N ALA A 104 -19.08 -4.89 3.62
CA ALA A 104 -18.40 -3.89 2.79
C ALA A 104 -18.14 -4.38 1.37
N ARG A 105 -17.93 -5.69 1.19
CA ARG A 105 -17.71 -6.31 -0.12
C ARG A 105 -18.99 -6.44 -0.96
N LYS A 106 -20.15 -6.34 -0.32
CA LYS A 106 -21.43 -6.57 -1.02
C LYS A 106 -21.66 -5.50 -2.08
N GLY A 107 -21.73 -5.93 -3.34
CA GLY A 107 -21.93 -5.05 -4.49
C GLY A 107 -20.64 -4.55 -5.14
N VAL A 108 -19.47 -4.97 -4.65
CA VAL A 108 -18.18 -4.69 -5.28
C VAL A 108 -17.70 -5.94 -6.01
N SER A 109 -17.36 -5.81 -7.28
CA SER A 109 -16.86 -6.91 -8.10
C SER A 109 -15.48 -7.39 -7.61
N ASP A 110 -15.30 -8.72 -7.47
CA ASP A 110 -14.01 -9.31 -7.11
C ASP A 110 -12.95 -8.99 -8.18
N ALA A 111 -13.31 -8.98 -9.46
CA ALA A 111 -12.40 -8.61 -10.54
C ALA A 111 -11.93 -7.17 -10.40
N PHE A 112 -12.84 -6.23 -10.08
CA PHE A 112 -12.50 -4.83 -9.85
C PHE A 112 -11.53 -4.65 -8.66
N MET A 113 -11.77 -5.36 -7.56
CA MET A 113 -10.89 -5.33 -6.40
C MET A 113 -9.49 -5.84 -6.73
N ILE A 114 -9.39 -6.95 -7.46
CA ILE A 114 -8.13 -7.56 -7.87
C ILE A 114 -7.35 -6.65 -8.82
N GLU A 115 -8.02 -6.13 -9.86
CA GLU A 115 -7.40 -5.27 -10.87
C GLU A 115 -6.79 -4.02 -10.24
N ASN A 116 -7.50 -3.39 -9.32
CA ASN A 116 -7.09 -2.13 -8.70
C ASN A 116 -6.42 -2.29 -7.33
N ALA A 117 -6.22 -3.53 -6.86
CA ALA A 117 -5.74 -3.87 -5.51
C ALA A 117 -6.50 -3.14 -4.39
N LEU A 118 -7.79 -2.88 -4.58
CA LEU A 118 -8.66 -2.20 -3.63
C LEU A 118 -9.30 -3.18 -2.66
N VAL A 119 -9.37 -2.81 -1.38
CA VAL A 119 -10.06 -3.61 -0.35
C VAL A 119 -11.12 -2.76 0.34
N PRO A 120 -12.41 -3.07 0.13
CA PRO A 120 -13.49 -2.48 0.93
C PRO A 120 -13.40 -2.96 2.37
N ILE A 121 -13.15 -2.04 3.32
CA ILE A 121 -12.89 -2.39 4.73
C ILE A 121 -14.09 -2.20 5.64
N GLY A 122 -15.01 -1.30 5.31
CA GLY A 122 -16.19 -1.07 6.13
C GLY A 122 -17.29 -0.32 5.38
N ARG A 123 -18.55 -0.62 5.72
CA ARG A 123 -19.71 0.05 5.16
C ARG A 123 -20.63 0.57 6.27
N PHE A 124 -20.93 1.86 6.22
CA PHE A 124 -21.87 2.48 7.14
C PHE A 124 -22.92 3.29 6.35
N GLY A 125 -24.14 2.80 6.31
CA GLY A 125 -25.21 3.41 5.51
C GLY A 125 -24.85 3.48 4.03
N GLN A 126 -24.78 4.69 3.50
CA GLN A 126 -24.42 4.98 2.11
C GLN A 126 -22.91 5.28 1.92
N VAL A 127 -22.10 5.03 2.95
CA VAL A 127 -20.67 5.29 2.89
C VAL A 127 -19.90 3.97 2.87
N LEU A 128 -18.97 3.84 1.92
CA LEU A 128 -18.03 2.73 1.79
C LEU A 128 -16.61 3.24 2.02
N THR A 129 -15.94 2.69 3.02
CA THR A 129 -14.52 2.97 3.26
C THR A 129 -13.69 1.94 2.50
N VAL A 130 -12.74 2.43 1.69
CA VAL A 130 -11.93 1.59 0.81
C VAL A 130 -10.46 1.82 1.04
N CYS A 131 -9.72 0.75 1.31
CA CYS A 131 -8.27 0.76 1.45
C CYS A 131 -7.61 0.69 0.06
N MET A 132 -6.84 1.72 -0.29
CA MET A 132 -6.11 1.80 -1.55
C MET A 132 -4.70 1.21 -1.44
N PRO A 133 -4.12 0.65 -2.51
CA PRO A 133 -2.72 0.21 -2.55
C PRO A 133 -1.82 1.44 -2.76
N ALA A 134 -1.56 2.20 -1.70
CA ALA A 134 -1.01 3.55 -1.71
C ALA A 134 -1.93 4.55 -2.44
N LEU A 135 -2.02 4.55 -3.75
CA LEU A 135 -2.82 5.49 -4.54
C LEU A 135 -3.60 4.77 -5.64
N VAL A 136 -4.85 5.21 -5.83
CA VAL A 136 -5.70 4.85 -6.97
C VAL A 136 -6.26 6.13 -7.57
N PRO A 137 -6.32 6.25 -8.91
CA PRO A 137 -6.87 7.44 -9.55
C PRO A 137 -8.32 7.72 -9.17
N ALA A 138 -8.67 9.00 -9.10
CA ALA A 138 -10.02 9.44 -8.75
C ALA A 138 -11.10 8.87 -9.69
N GLU A 139 -10.76 8.62 -10.96
CA GLU A 139 -11.63 7.99 -11.94
C GLU A 139 -12.05 6.58 -11.53
N VAL A 140 -11.12 5.78 -11.03
CA VAL A 140 -11.37 4.41 -10.57
C VAL A 140 -12.31 4.43 -9.36
N LEU A 141 -12.06 5.35 -8.41
CA LEU A 141 -12.96 5.52 -7.26
C LEU A 141 -14.36 6.02 -7.70
N GLY A 142 -14.41 6.85 -8.72
CA GLY A 142 -15.66 7.30 -9.34
C GLY A 142 -16.45 6.15 -10.01
N LEU A 143 -15.76 5.24 -10.68
CA LEU A 143 -16.39 4.02 -11.23
C LEU A 143 -16.96 3.13 -10.12
N LEU A 144 -16.19 2.94 -9.04
CA LEU A 144 -16.66 2.18 -7.88
C LEU A 144 -17.90 2.83 -7.24
N ALA A 145 -17.90 4.16 -7.10
CA ALA A 145 -19.05 4.89 -6.57
C ALA A 145 -20.28 4.73 -7.45
N ALA A 146 -20.12 4.79 -8.78
CA ALA A 146 -21.20 4.59 -9.73
C ALA A 146 -21.75 3.15 -9.74
N GLU A 147 -20.86 2.15 -9.62
CA GLU A 147 -21.25 0.74 -9.58
C GLU A 147 -22.02 0.38 -8.30
N THR A 148 -21.60 0.96 -7.16
CA THR A 148 -22.16 0.61 -5.85
C THR A 148 -23.29 1.53 -5.38
N ASP A 149 -23.45 2.70 -6.01
CA ASP A 149 -24.31 3.81 -5.53
C ASP A 149 -24.00 4.25 -4.10
N LEU A 150 -22.68 4.26 -3.75
CA LEU A 150 -22.17 4.61 -2.42
C LEU A 150 -21.19 5.79 -2.49
N PHE A 151 -21.11 6.55 -1.41
CA PHE A 151 -20.03 7.51 -1.21
C PHE A 151 -18.75 6.79 -0.81
N ILE A 152 -17.68 6.96 -1.58
CA ILE A 152 -16.41 6.31 -1.33
C ILE A 152 -15.52 7.20 -0.47
N ILE A 153 -15.06 6.66 0.66
CA ILE A 153 -14.02 7.27 1.51
C ILE A 153 -12.74 6.47 1.33
N PRO A 154 -11.74 7.02 0.61
CA PRO A 154 -10.47 6.36 0.45
C PRO A 154 -9.60 6.49 1.70
N VAL A 155 -8.94 5.42 2.08
CA VAL A 155 -7.84 5.40 3.04
C VAL A 155 -6.60 4.81 2.37
N VAL A 156 -5.43 5.29 2.76
CA VAL A 156 -4.16 4.84 2.19
C VAL A 156 -3.70 3.59 2.92
N GLY A 157 -3.51 2.50 2.20
CA GLY A 157 -2.87 1.29 2.69
C GLY A 157 -1.54 1.06 2.02
N THR A 158 -1.03 -0.17 2.08
CA THR A 158 0.16 -0.58 1.36
C THR A 158 -0.20 -1.57 0.24
N VAL A 159 0.61 -1.58 -0.81
CA VAL A 159 0.40 -2.47 -1.96
C VAL A 159 0.42 -3.93 -1.49
N ARG A 160 1.44 -4.29 -0.71
CA ARG A 160 1.67 -5.69 -0.29
C ARG A 160 0.58 -6.21 0.63
N THR A 161 0.13 -5.41 1.60
CA THR A 161 -0.95 -5.86 2.51
C THR A 161 -2.26 -6.03 1.78
N ASN A 162 -2.61 -5.12 0.85
CA ASN A 162 -3.81 -5.24 0.04
C ASN A 162 -3.75 -6.49 -0.85
N ARG A 163 -2.66 -6.71 -1.58
CA ARG A 163 -2.50 -7.91 -2.44
C ARG A 163 -2.60 -9.19 -1.63
N LYS A 164 -1.88 -9.28 -0.51
CA LYS A 164 -1.95 -10.44 0.37
C LYS A 164 -3.37 -10.72 0.87
N TRP A 165 -4.09 -9.66 1.24
CA TRP A 165 -5.47 -9.81 1.69
C TRP A 165 -6.38 -10.34 0.56
N LEU A 166 -6.26 -9.78 -0.65
CA LEU A 166 -7.03 -10.21 -1.83
C LEU A 166 -6.73 -11.68 -2.17
N GLU A 167 -5.47 -12.09 -2.17
CA GLU A 167 -5.05 -13.47 -2.40
C GLU A 167 -5.68 -14.45 -1.41
N LEU A 168 -5.71 -14.09 -0.13
CA LEU A 168 -6.24 -14.93 0.93
C LEU A 168 -7.77 -14.99 0.95
N ASN A 169 -8.46 -13.94 0.53
CA ASN A 169 -9.92 -13.80 0.70
C ASN A 169 -10.74 -13.92 -0.58
N LEU A 170 -10.13 -13.77 -1.74
CA LEU A 170 -10.81 -13.84 -3.03
C LEU A 170 -10.43 -15.09 -3.84
N GLN A 171 -9.85 -16.12 -3.27
CA GLN A 171 -9.43 -17.30 -4.03
C GLN A 171 -9.01 -16.89 -5.45
N MET A 172 -7.91 -16.15 -5.57
CA MET A 172 -7.36 -15.87 -6.88
C MET A 172 -7.02 -17.22 -7.51
N SER A 173 -7.94 -17.74 -8.31
CA SER A 173 -7.61 -18.81 -9.23
C SER A 173 -6.45 -18.25 -10.04
N ALA A 174 -5.25 -18.75 -9.77
CA ALA A 174 -4.12 -18.51 -10.65
C ALA A 174 -4.69 -18.66 -12.08
N PRO A 175 -4.41 -17.74 -13.02
CA PRO A 175 -4.82 -17.93 -14.39
C PRO A 175 -4.42 -19.35 -14.71
N ALA A 176 -5.40 -20.19 -15.06
CA ALA A 176 -5.14 -21.56 -15.39
C ALA A 176 -4.06 -21.51 -16.45
N SER A 177 -2.82 -21.74 -16.04
CA SER A 177 -1.76 -22.01 -16.95
C SER A 177 -2.35 -23.10 -17.80
N VAL A 178 -2.62 -22.80 -19.06
CA VAL A 178 -2.96 -23.77 -20.06
C VAL A 178 -1.75 -24.69 -20.13
N LEU A 179 -1.70 -25.63 -19.20
CA LEU A 179 -0.86 -26.79 -19.35
C LEU A 179 -1.41 -27.50 -20.58
N PRO A 180 -0.62 -27.62 -21.64
CA PRO A 180 -1.03 -28.45 -22.77
C PRO A 180 -1.36 -29.83 -22.19
N SER A 181 -2.61 -30.26 -22.37
CA SER A 181 -3.05 -31.62 -22.10
C SER A 181 -2.14 -32.58 -22.88
N ALA A 182 -1.16 -33.11 -22.22
CA ALA A 182 -0.33 -34.15 -22.75
C ALA A 182 -0.02 -35.15 -21.64
N GLY A 183 -0.61 -36.33 -21.79
CA GLY A 183 -0.07 -37.55 -21.17
C GLY A 183 -0.66 -37.88 -19.79
N LYS A 184 -1.12 -39.11 -19.71
CA LYS A 184 -1.46 -39.84 -18.49
C LYS A 184 -0.47 -39.54 -17.35
N PRO A 185 -0.93 -39.46 -16.07
CA PRO A 185 0.00 -39.40 -14.95
C PRO A 185 0.80 -40.71 -14.92
N GLU A 186 2.04 -40.65 -15.36
CA GLU A 186 3.03 -41.64 -14.95
C GLU A 186 3.20 -41.44 -13.43
N GLU A 187 3.05 -42.55 -12.70
CA GLU A 187 3.32 -42.62 -11.26
C GLU A 187 4.74 -42.09 -11.03
N LEU A 188 4.83 -40.85 -10.53
CA LEU A 188 6.09 -40.31 -10.03
C LEU A 188 6.52 -41.17 -8.86
N ASN A 189 7.53 -41.98 -9.14
CA ASN A 189 8.15 -42.92 -8.21
C ASN A 189 8.72 -42.09 -7.02
N THR A 190 8.05 -42.16 -5.89
CA THR A 190 8.41 -41.51 -4.63
C THR A 190 9.81 -41.92 -4.10
N GLY A 191 10.49 -42.83 -4.78
CA GLY A 191 11.82 -43.29 -4.41
C GLY A 191 12.98 -42.35 -4.79
N GLU A 192 12.78 -41.45 -5.76
CA GLU A 192 13.88 -40.58 -6.20
C GLU A 192 14.15 -39.40 -5.26
N TRP A 193 13.14 -38.93 -4.55
CA TRP A 193 13.32 -37.81 -3.61
C TRP A 193 14.06 -38.22 -2.34
N SER A 194 13.88 -39.46 -1.86
CA SER A 194 14.60 -39.99 -0.70
C SER A 194 16.11 -40.12 -0.96
N SER A 195 16.53 -40.43 -2.18
CA SER A 195 17.96 -40.55 -2.52
C SER A 195 18.72 -39.21 -2.51
N ILE A 196 18.02 -38.11 -2.75
CA ILE A 196 18.63 -36.75 -2.72
C ILE A 196 18.88 -36.32 -1.26
N PHE A 197 17.99 -36.66 -0.35
CA PHE A 197 18.18 -36.38 1.09
C PHE A 197 19.26 -37.26 1.73
N ASP A 198 19.32 -38.53 1.37
CA ASP A 198 20.36 -39.46 1.86
C ASP A 198 21.78 -39.07 1.37
N GLN A 199 21.92 -38.53 0.14
CA GLN A 199 23.20 -38.00 -0.34
C GLN A 199 23.60 -36.70 0.40
N GLY A 200 22.66 -35.89 0.84
CA GLY A 200 22.92 -34.69 1.63
C GLY A 200 23.52 -35.03 3.00
N ASP A 201 22.95 -36.00 3.70
CA ASP A 201 23.43 -36.43 5.02
C ASP A 201 24.79 -37.10 4.98
N ALA A 202 25.10 -37.87 3.95
CA ALA A 202 26.41 -38.47 3.75
C ALA A 202 27.53 -37.44 3.49
N ALA A 203 27.19 -36.33 2.84
CA ALA A 203 28.14 -35.22 2.60
C ALA A 203 28.46 -34.44 3.86
N VAL A 204 27.48 -34.30 4.76
CA VAL A 204 27.67 -33.60 6.06
C VAL A 204 28.50 -34.45 7.05
N GLN A 205 28.39 -35.80 7.00
CA GLN A 205 29.15 -36.69 7.86
C GLN A 205 30.60 -36.93 7.40
N SER A 206 30.95 -36.66 6.15
CA SER A 206 32.32 -36.78 5.62
C SER A 206 33.12 -35.48 5.74
N GLY A 207 33.25 -34.95 6.96
CA GLY A 207 34.39 -34.14 7.37
C GLY A 207 34.52 -32.74 6.80
N PHE A 208 33.77 -31.79 7.32
CA PHE A 208 34.27 -30.42 7.37
C PHE A 208 35.27 -30.32 8.55
N GLN A 209 36.53 -30.67 8.25
CA GLN A 209 37.64 -30.35 9.14
C GLN A 209 37.93 -28.85 9.01
N LEU A 210 37.52 -28.06 9.98
CA LEU A 210 37.91 -26.65 10.09
C LEU A 210 39.44 -26.55 10.18
N PRO A 211 40.09 -25.66 9.41
CA PRO A 211 41.52 -25.40 9.59
C PRO A 211 41.80 -24.85 10.98
N PRO A 212 42.95 -25.20 11.62
CA PRO A 212 43.26 -24.73 12.94
C PRO A 212 43.40 -23.21 12.99
N LEU A 213 42.78 -22.61 13.98
CA LEU A 213 42.85 -21.17 14.24
C LEU A 213 44.32 -20.73 14.43
N PRO A 214 44.77 -19.60 13.84
CA PRO A 214 46.08 -19.05 14.07
C PRO A 214 46.25 -18.69 15.56
N GLY A 215 47.36 -19.16 16.17
CA GLY A 215 47.69 -18.90 17.56
C GLY A 215 47.91 -17.40 17.85
N PRO A 216 47.75 -16.97 19.10
CA PRO A 216 47.93 -15.57 19.48
C PRO A 216 49.36 -15.11 19.20
N PRO A 217 49.57 -13.84 18.77
CA PRO A 217 50.90 -13.30 18.55
C PRO A 217 51.68 -13.25 19.85
N SER A 218 52.86 -13.91 19.87
CA SER A 218 53.83 -13.84 20.99
C SER A 218 54.37 -12.43 21.06
N GLY A 219 54.04 -11.73 22.15
CA GLY A 219 54.58 -10.42 22.48
C GLY A 219 56.09 -10.49 22.78
N ARG A 220 56.80 -9.52 22.25
CA ARG A 220 58.07 -9.00 22.78
C ARG A 220 57.90 -7.50 23.04
#